data_4686f0a355ab58c227634f6fa99d29d1
#
_entry.id   4686f0a355ab58c227634f6fa99d29d1
#
_cell.length_a   1.000
_cell.length_b   1.000
_cell.length_c   1.000
_cell.angle_alpha   90.00
_cell.angle_beta   90.00
_cell.angle_gamma   90.00
#
_symmetry.space_group_name_H-M   'P 1'
#
loop_
_entity.id
_entity.type
_entity.pdbx_description
1 polymer ?
#
loop_
_entity_poly.entity_id
_entity_poly.type
_entity_poly.pdbx_seq_one_letter_code
_entity_poly.pdbx_strand_id
1 'polypeptide(L)'
;IDEALGAGDGAFIAKCFERIRQICDSGATVIFVSHNTYLVQRLCRRAIWLDQGRIVADGDPATIVRDYEALLRSVAQDEAMARNRAALARFEDSPTAPDPGLPRGAVSHRWGTGEVRFTSVEILGPDGQPTSSVLSGDRVQVRLRYEGAVNDRDLALVVTVYREDGVVAATFDARESGVSFGPVRGTGEAILTLDPLLLGQGRYFLSPHIYRDRFGLARSDDVLDFHDRAYEVVVTRPGRTYEVAMEHPARWSISP
;
A
#
# COMPACT_ATOMS: atom_id res chain seq x y z
N ILE A 1 7.13 3.84 32.16
CA ILE A 1 8.08 3.72 31.04
C ILE A 1 7.33 4.25 29.84
N ASP A 2 7.77 5.36 29.31
CA ASP A 2 7.13 6.06 28.19
C ASP A 2 8.10 6.07 27.01
N GLU A 3 7.72 5.44 25.91
CA GLU A 3 8.38 5.35 24.57
C GLU A 3 9.91 5.14 24.56
N ALA A 4 10.52 4.82 25.71
CA ALA A 4 11.98 4.77 25.89
C ALA A 4 12.69 3.64 25.10
N LEU A 5 11.95 2.72 24.46
CA LEU A 5 12.51 1.56 23.78
C LEU A 5 12.63 1.73 22.25
N GLY A 6 12.26 2.89 21.72
CA GLY A 6 12.34 3.16 20.28
C GLY A 6 13.71 3.61 19.76
N ALA A 7 14.60 4.01 20.65
CA ALA A 7 15.91 4.58 20.31
C ALA A 7 17.05 3.66 20.76
N GLY A 8 17.45 2.71 19.91
CA GLY A 8 18.61 1.85 20.20
C GLY A 8 18.79 0.74 19.16
N ASP A 9 19.99 0.17 19.13
CA ASP A 9 20.24 -1.04 18.37
C ASP A 9 19.57 -2.27 19.01
N GLY A 10 19.44 -3.36 18.25
CA GLY A 10 18.78 -4.57 18.73
C GLY A 10 19.37 -5.16 20.01
N ALA A 11 20.66 -4.96 20.27
CA ALA A 11 21.34 -5.43 21.49
C ALA A 11 20.96 -4.58 22.71
N PHE A 12 20.79 -3.27 22.52
CA PHE A 12 20.31 -2.36 23.57
C PHE A 12 18.85 -2.67 23.93
N ILE A 13 18.00 -2.85 22.91
CA ILE A 13 16.59 -3.21 23.09
C ILE A 13 16.47 -4.52 23.91
N ALA A 14 17.26 -5.55 23.58
CA ALA A 14 17.25 -6.82 24.32
C ALA A 14 17.63 -6.65 25.80
N LYS A 15 18.64 -5.83 26.13
CA LYS A 15 19.03 -5.50 27.52
C LYS A 15 17.94 -4.75 28.27
N CYS A 16 17.28 -3.81 27.61
CA CYS A 16 16.12 -3.09 28.17
C CYS A 16 14.98 -4.05 28.54
N PHE A 17 14.67 -4.98 27.65
CA PHE A 17 13.66 -6.02 27.89
C PHE A 17 13.97 -6.87 29.12
N GLU A 18 15.20 -7.36 29.21
CA GLU A 18 15.63 -8.17 30.35
C GLU A 18 15.51 -7.38 31.67
N ARG A 19 15.90 -6.10 31.65
CA ARG A 19 15.79 -5.23 32.81
C ARG A 19 14.36 -4.98 33.24
N ILE A 20 13.44 -4.74 32.27
CA ILE A 20 12.04 -4.55 32.59
C ILE A 20 11.43 -5.83 33.19
N ARG A 21 11.77 -7.01 32.66
CA ARG A 21 11.33 -8.28 33.20
C ARG A 21 11.78 -8.44 34.64
N GLN A 22 13.06 -8.19 34.94
CA GLN A 22 13.60 -8.24 36.31
C GLN A 22 12.84 -7.33 37.28
N ILE A 23 12.48 -6.12 36.83
CA ILE A 23 11.69 -5.17 37.63
C ILE A 23 10.26 -5.72 37.85
N CYS A 24 9.62 -6.26 36.84
CA CYS A 24 8.30 -6.88 36.98
C CYS A 24 8.34 -8.10 37.92
N ASP A 25 9.36 -8.93 37.78
CA ASP A 25 9.54 -10.15 38.63
C ASP A 25 9.88 -9.82 40.09
N SER A 26 10.38 -8.63 40.36
CA SER A 26 10.61 -8.14 41.75
C SER A 26 9.31 -7.73 42.47
N GLY A 27 8.17 -7.83 41.81
CA GLY A 27 6.84 -7.44 42.34
C GLY A 27 6.48 -5.98 42.17
N ALA A 28 7.27 -5.21 41.45
CA ALA A 28 6.97 -3.81 41.14
C ALA A 28 5.81 -3.69 40.14
N THR A 29 4.93 -2.71 40.37
CA THR A 29 3.92 -2.33 39.39
C THR A 29 4.56 -1.45 38.31
N VAL A 30 4.51 -1.88 37.06
CA VAL A 30 5.06 -1.15 35.90
C VAL A 30 3.93 -0.68 35.00
N ILE A 31 3.89 0.62 34.70
CA ILE A 31 3.05 1.19 33.65
C ILE A 31 3.95 1.41 32.44
N PHE A 32 3.58 0.78 31.31
CA PHE A 32 4.29 0.85 30.04
C PHE A 32 3.40 1.54 28.99
N VAL A 33 3.90 2.64 28.44
CA VAL A 33 3.22 3.39 27.35
C VAL A 33 4.04 3.24 26.09
N SER A 34 3.43 2.76 25.02
CA SER A 34 4.09 2.57 23.74
C SER A 34 3.07 2.48 22.60
N HIS A 35 3.44 2.98 21.43
CA HIS A 35 2.76 2.72 20.17
C HIS A 35 3.15 1.37 19.54
N ASN A 36 4.21 0.73 20.04
CA ASN A 36 4.64 -0.59 19.59
C ASN A 36 3.78 -1.69 20.24
N THR A 37 2.75 -2.11 19.52
CA THR A 37 1.76 -3.11 19.96
C THR A 37 2.37 -4.46 20.27
N TYR A 38 3.46 -4.86 19.58
CA TYR A 38 4.20 -6.08 19.88
C TYR A 38 4.81 -6.05 21.28
N LEU A 39 5.39 -4.91 21.68
CA LEU A 39 5.96 -4.76 23.02
C LEU A 39 4.88 -4.84 24.11
N VAL A 40 3.73 -4.23 23.86
CA VAL A 40 2.58 -4.29 24.78
C VAL A 40 2.14 -5.75 24.99
N GLN A 41 2.00 -6.53 23.92
CA GLN A 41 1.63 -7.95 24.02
C GLN A 41 2.67 -8.80 24.77
N ARG A 42 3.95 -8.50 24.61
CA ARG A 42 5.05 -9.29 25.18
C ARG A 42 5.33 -8.98 26.65
N LEU A 43 5.13 -7.75 27.08
CA LEU A 43 5.54 -7.26 28.39
C LEU A 43 4.39 -7.08 29.36
N CYS A 44 3.19 -6.81 28.88
CA CYS A 44 2.07 -6.44 29.73
C CYS A 44 1.16 -7.65 30.00
N ARG A 45 0.62 -7.75 31.23
CA ARG A 45 -0.43 -8.71 31.61
C ARG A 45 -1.83 -8.13 31.44
N ARG A 46 -1.93 -6.81 31.28
CA ARG A 46 -3.15 -6.04 31.08
C ARG A 46 -2.80 -4.86 30.20
N ALA A 47 -3.64 -4.55 29.24
CA ALA A 47 -3.54 -3.37 28.38
C ALA A 47 -4.77 -2.49 28.55
N ILE A 48 -4.55 -1.19 28.43
CA ILE A 48 -5.61 -0.18 28.42
C ILE A 48 -5.46 0.60 27.11
N TRP A 49 -6.50 0.62 26.31
CA TRP A 49 -6.57 1.46 25.13
C TRP A 49 -7.20 2.80 25.48
N LEU A 50 -6.43 3.86 25.27
CA LEU A 50 -6.85 5.23 25.48
C LEU A 50 -7.06 5.93 24.13
N ASP A 51 -8.18 6.62 23.97
CA ASP A 51 -8.44 7.51 22.85
C ASP A 51 -9.07 8.81 23.35
N GLN A 52 -8.52 9.94 22.90
CA GLN A 52 -8.96 11.30 23.30
C GLN A 52 -9.17 11.47 24.82
N GLY A 53 -8.29 10.86 25.63
CA GLY A 53 -8.35 10.93 27.09
C GLY A 53 -9.41 10.03 27.75
N ARG A 54 -10.04 9.13 26.98
CA ARG A 54 -11.04 8.16 27.49
C ARG A 54 -10.52 6.73 27.33
N ILE A 55 -10.90 5.88 28.27
CA ILE A 55 -10.65 4.44 28.17
C ILE A 55 -11.66 3.86 27.18
N VAL A 56 -11.17 3.33 26.06
CA VAL A 56 -11.98 2.64 25.04
C VAL A 56 -12.11 1.17 25.37
N ALA A 57 -11.00 0.56 25.81
CA ALA A 57 -11.00 -0.85 26.21
C ALA A 57 -9.92 -1.10 27.27
N ASP A 58 -10.14 -2.14 28.08
CA ASP A 58 -9.28 -2.52 29.19
C ASP A 58 -9.35 -4.05 29.38
N GLY A 59 -8.23 -4.75 29.31
CA GLY A 59 -8.21 -6.20 29.44
C GLY A 59 -6.97 -6.91 28.95
N ASP A 60 -7.17 -8.08 28.35
CA ASP A 60 -6.08 -8.90 27.80
C ASP A 60 -5.35 -8.18 26.66
N PRO A 61 -4.01 -8.09 26.71
CA PRO A 61 -3.22 -7.35 25.71
C PRO A 61 -3.41 -7.83 24.28
N ALA A 62 -3.55 -9.13 24.04
CA ALA A 62 -3.70 -9.66 22.69
C ALA A 62 -5.05 -9.24 22.07
N THR A 63 -6.11 -9.25 22.89
CA THR A 63 -7.45 -8.78 22.47
C THR A 63 -7.46 -7.29 22.20
N ILE A 64 -6.95 -6.48 23.15
CA ILE A 64 -6.90 -5.02 23.03
C ILE A 64 -6.08 -4.58 21.82
N VAL A 65 -4.91 -5.18 21.61
CA VAL A 65 -4.05 -4.85 20.48
C VAL A 65 -4.70 -5.23 19.16
N ARG A 66 -5.33 -6.40 19.06
CA ARG A 66 -6.05 -6.80 17.85
C ARG A 66 -7.14 -5.79 17.49
N ASP A 67 -7.94 -5.36 18.46
CA ASP A 67 -9.05 -4.44 18.22
C ASP A 67 -8.55 -3.02 17.91
N TYR A 68 -7.47 -2.57 18.56
CA TYR A 68 -6.78 -1.31 18.24
C TYR A 68 -6.19 -1.31 16.83
N GLU A 69 -5.49 -2.37 16.43
CA GLU A 69 -4.94 -2.49 15.08
C GLU A 69 -6.03 -2.60 14.01
N ALA A 70 -7.18 -3.20 14.34
CA ALA A 70 -8.32 -3.23 13.43
C ALA A 70 -8.89 -1.82 13.20
N LEU A 71 -9.00 -1.00 14.26
CA LEU A 71 -9.41 0.39 14.11
C LEU A 71 -8.41 1.20 13.29
N LEU A 72 -7.11 1.09 13.59
CA LEU A 72 -6.08 1.81 12.83
C LEU A 72 -6.13 1.45 11.33
N ARG A 73 -6.37 0.18 11.00
CA ARG A 73 -6.55 -0.25 9.61
C ARG A 73 -7.76 0.39 8.97
N SER A 74 -8.91 0.45 9.66
CA SER A 74 -10.12 1.05 9.09
C SER A 74 -9.95 2.55 8.85
N VAL A 75 -9.33 3.27 9.78
CA VAL A 75 -9.05 4.72 9.62
C VAL A 75 -8.10 4.96 8.44
N ALA A 76 -6.99 4.21 8.37
CA ALA A 76 -6.05 4.33 7.26
C ALA A 76 -6.71 3.99 5.91
N GLN A 77 -7.61 3.00 5.89
CA GLN A 77 -8.39 2.64 4.70
C GLN A 77 -9.30 3.78 4.25
N ASP A 78 -10.07 4.37 5.15
CA ASP A 78 -11.00 5.45 4.83
C ASP A 78 -10.26 6.68 4.32
N GLU A 79 -9.15 7.05 4.95
CA GLU A 79 -8.29 8.16 4.51
C GLU A 79 -7.68 7.91 3.12
N ALA A 80 -7.15 6.70 2.87
CA ALA A 80 -6.57 6.36 1.58
C ALA A 80 -7.64 6.30 0.48
N MET A 81 -8.82 5.76 0.77
CA MET A 81 -9.96 5.80 -0.16
C MET A 81 -10.41 7.24 -0.47
N ALA A 82 -10.42 8.13 0.52
CA ALA A 82 -10.74 9.53 0.31
C ALA A 82 -9.67 10.22 -0.56
N ARG A 83 -8.38 9.93 -0.32
CA ARG A 83 -7.28 10.44 -1.16
C ARG A 83 -7.37 9.93 -2.59
N ASN A 84 -7.67 8.64 -2.80
CA ASN A 84 -7.81 8.04 -4.13
C ASN A 84 -8.97 8.66 -4.93
N ARG A 85 -10.13 8.91 -4.27
CA ARG A 85 -11.25 9.63 -4.91
C ARG A 85 -10.89 11.08 -5.25
N ALA A 86 -10.23 11.78 -4.34
CA ALA A 86 -9.79 13.16 -4.57
C ALA A 86 -8.74 13.25 -5.68
N ALA A 87 -7.88 12.25 -5.84
CA ALA A 87 -6.91 12.18 -6.94
C ALA A 87 -7.63 12.10 -8.28
N LEU A 88 -8.62 11.22 -8.42
CA LEU A 88 -9.40 11.08 -9.66
C LEU A 88 -10.14 12.38 -10.01
N ALA A 89 -10.82 13.01 -9.05
CA ALA A 89 -11.55 14.27 -9.27
C ALA A 89 -10.61 15.42 -9.69
N ARG A 90 -9.39 15.49 -9.18
CA ARG A 90 -8.39 16.49 -9.63
C ARG A 90 -7.95 16.29 -11.07
N PHE A 91 -8.01 15.07 -11.58
CA PHE A 91 -7.62 14.76 -12.96
C PHE A 91 -8.69 15.14 -13.99
N GLU A 92 -9.96 15.27 -13.59
CA GLU A 92 -11.04 15.72 -14.49
C GLU A 92 -10.84 17.17 -14.95
N ASP A 93 -10.21 18.01 -14.12
CA ASP A 93 -10.00 19.44 -14.40
C ASP A 93 -8.57 19.78 -14.91
N SER A 94 -7.66 18.82 -15.05
CA SER A 94 -6.27 19.12 -15.42
C SER A 94 -6.05 19.08 -16.94
N PRO A 95 -5.40 20.13 -17.50
CA PRO A 95 -5.01 20.12 -18.92
C PRO A 95 -3.89 19.09 -19.15
N THR A 96 -3.97 18.42 -20.29
CA THR A 96 -3.24 17.24 -20.72
C THR A 96 -1.75 17.47 -21.09
N ALA A 97 -1.10 18.55 -20.69
CA ALA A 97 0.27 18.83 -21.10
C ALA A 97 1.28 18.53 -19.96
N PRO A 98 2.38 17.81 -20.24
CA PRO A 98 3.43 17.62 -19.25
C PRO A 98 4.15 18.95 -18.98
N ASP A 99 4.31 19.30 -17.70
CA ASP A 99 5.27 20.31 -17.30
C ASP A 99 6.64 19.64 -17.07
N PRO A 100 7.62 19.82 -17.98
CA PRO A 100 8.93 19.16 -17.87
C PRO A 100 9.80 19.71 -16.74
N GLY A 101 9.34 20.70 -15.97
CA GLY A 101 10.11 21.43 -14.97
C GLY A 101 9.85 21.06 -13.51
N LEU A 102 8.90 20.16 -13.19
CA LEU A 102 8.57 19.86 -11.81
C LEU A 102 9.50 18.81 -11.17
N PRO A 103 9.93 19.03 -9.90
CA PRO A 103 10.78 18.08 -9.18
C PRO A 103 10.08 16.73 -9.02
N ARG A 104 10.78 15.63 -9.27
CA ARG A 104 10.32 14.27 -8.97
C ARG A 104 10.00 14.17 -7.46
N GLY A 105 8.72 14.09 -7.12
CA GLY A 105 8.28 13.94 -5.73
C GLY A 105 7.17 14.87 -5.26
N ALA A 106 6.79 15.85 -6.05
CA ALA A 106 5.70 16.76 -5.70
C ALA A 106 4.43 16.42 -6.47
N VAL A 107 3.39 16.01 -5.75
CA VAL A 107 1.97 15.87 -6.14
C VAL A 107 1.69 14.86 -7.28
N SER A 108 0.69 14.03 -7.11
CA SER A 108 0.17 13.11 -8.15
C SER A 108 -0.20 13.89 -9.42
N HIS A 109 0.51 13.65 -10.51
CA HIS A 109 0.26 14.29 -11.79
C HIS A 109 -0.34 13.31 -12.79
N ARG A 110 -1.32 13.80 -13.56
CA ARG A 110 -1.81 13.14 -14.76
C ARG A 110 -1.25 13.84 -15.98
N TRP A 111 -0.80 13.07 -16.97
CA TRP A 111 -0.36 13.60 -18.26
C TRP A 111 -0.55 12.57 -19.38
N GLY A 112 -0.54 13.02 -20.62
CA GLY A 112 -0.74 12.21 -21.82
C GLY A 112 -1.54 12.95 -22.87
N THR A 113 -1.74 12.34 -24.05
CA THR A 113 -2.52 12.95 -25.14
C THR A 113 -4.02 12.97 -24.85
N GLY A 114 -4.49 12.09 -23.96
CA GLY A 114 -5.91 11.94 -23.62
C GLY A 114 -6.76 11.22 -24.67
N GLU A 115 -6.17 10.71 -25.76
CA GLU A 115 -6.92 9.96 -26.81
C GLU A 115 -7.51 8.65 -26.27
N VAL A 116 -6.87 8.05 -25.29
CA VAL A 116 -7.41 7.04 -24.38
C VAL A 116 -7.13 7.50 -22.97
N ARG A 117 -8.12 7.47 -22.10
CA ARG A 117 -8.00 7.92 -20.73
C ARG A 117 -8.67 6.99 -19.74
N PHE A 118 -8.12 6.86 -18.56
CA PHE A 118 -8.78 6.19 -17.45
C PHE A 118 -9.93 7.05 -16.92
N THR A 119 -11.09 6.42 -16.76
CA THR A 119 -12.30 7.03 -16.18
C THR A 119 -12.52 6.57 -14.74
N SER A 120 -11.95 5.42 -14.36
CA SER A 120 -11.96 4.92 -12.99
C SER A 120 -10.78 3.98 -12.75
N VAL A 121 -10.19 4.07 -11.57
CA VAL A 121 -9.16 3.14 -11.07
C VAL A 121 -9.56 2.73 -9.66
N GLU A 122 -9.82 1.45 -9.46
CA GLU A 122 -10.27 0.89 -8.21
C GLU A 122 -9.37 -0.28 -7.79
N ILE A 123 -8.97 -0.30 -6.54
CA ILE A 123 -8.30 -1.45 -5.92
C ILE A 123 -9.37 -2.26 -5.21
N LEU A 124 -9.45 -3.55 -5.52
CA LEU A 124 -10.47 -4.45 -4.98
C LEU A 124 -9.79 -5.49 -4.09
N GLY A 125 -10.38 -5.69 -2.92
CA GLY A 125 -9.99 -6.73 -1.97
C GLY A 125 -10.42 -8.14 -2.38
N PRO A 126 -10.17 -9.15 -1.52
CA PRO A 126 -10.53 -10.55 -1.78
C PRO A 126 -12.03 -10.77 -1.98
N ASP A 127 -12.87 -9.91 -1.41
CA ASP A 127 -14.32 -9.91 -1.52
C ASP A 127 -14.84 -9.19 -2.77
N GLY A 128 -13.93 -8.64 -3.60
CA GLY A 128 -14.26 -7.88 -4.79
C GLY A 128 -14.77 -6.46 -4.51
N GLN A 129 -14.73 -6.00 -3.26
CA GLN A 129 -15.15 -4.65 -2.90
C GLN A 129 -13.98 -3.66 -2.98
N PRO A 130 -14.24 -2.38 -3.33
CA PRO A 130 -13.23 -1.35 -3.32
C PRO A 130 -12.59 -1.19 -1.94
N THR A 131 -11.25 -1.18 -1.91
CA THR A 131 -10.47 -1.02 -0.70
C THR A 131 -9.18 -0.29 -1.00
N SER A 132 -8.55 0.28 0.02
CA SER A 132 -7.17 0.77 -0.03
C SER A 132 -6.29 0.15 1.07
N SER A 133 -6.81 -0.90 1.73
CA SER A 133 -6.04 -1.67 2.71
C SER A 133 -6.24 -3.16 2.44
N VAL A 134 -5.14 -3.89 2.29
CA VAL A 134 -5.11 -5.32 1.96
C VAL A 134 -4.09 -6.05 2.81
N LEU A 135 -4.22 -7.38 2.91
CA LEU A 135 -3.18 -8.18 3.56
C LEU A 135 -2.17 -8.68 2.51
N SER A 136 -0.91 -8.76 2.90
CA SER A 136 0.07 -9.54 2.13
C SER A 136 -0.36 -11.01 2.09
N GLY A 137 -0.42 -11.58 0.89
CA GLY A 137 -0.95 -12.92 0.64
C GLY A 137 -2.40 -12.96 0.15
N ASP A 138 -3.13 -11.86 0.23
CA ASP A 138 -4.48 -11.78 -0.30
C ASP A 138 -4.52 -11.81 -1.83
N ARG A 139 -5.68 -12.18 -2.37
CA ARG A 139 -6.02 -11.87 -3.74
C ARG A 139 -6.47 -10.42 -3.85
N VAL A 140 -5.79 -9.65 -4.70
CA VAL A 140 -6.07 -8.23 -4.93
C VAL A 140 -6.27 -8.01 -6.42
N GLN A 141 -7.21 -7.14 -6.79
CA GLN A 141 -7.44 -6.76 -8.18
C GLN A 141 -7.32 -5.23 -8.33
N VAL A 142 -6.77 -4.78 -9.45
CA VAL A 142 -6.83 -3.39 -9.89
C VAL A 142 -7.74 -3.32 -11.09
N ARG A 143 -8.89 -2.69 -10.93
CA ARG A 143 -9.87 -2.46 -11.98
C ARG A 143 -9.62 -1.12 -12.63
N LEU A 144 -9.40 -1.13 -13.94
CA LEU A 144 -9.11 0.05 -14.76
C LEU A 144 -10.24 0.22 -15.75
N ARG A 145 -11.07 1.23 -15.59
CA ARG A 145 -12.05 1.63 -16.62
C ARG A 145 -11.45 2.73 -17.46
N TYR A 146 -11.65 2.66 -18.74
CA TYR A 146 -11.09 3.60 -19.68
C TYR A 146 -12.09 3.95 -20.79
N GLU A 147 -11.82 5.06 -21.46
CA GLU A 147 -12.53 5.47 -22.67
C GLU A 147 -11.57 6.08 -23.69
N GLY A 148 -11.92 6.00 -24.97
CA GLY A 148 -11.11 6.60 -26.02
C GLY A 148 -11.46 6.09 -27.41
N ALA A 149 -10.73 6.61 -28.40
CA ALA A 149 -10.91 6.23 -29.80
C ALA A 149 -9.56 6.23 -30.53
N VAL A 150 -8.87 5.09 -30.50
CA VAL A 150 -7.61 4.87 -31.23
C VAL A 150 -7.62 3.53 -31.96
N ASN A 151 -6.95 3.48 -33.11
CA ASN A 151 -6.88 2.27 -33.93
C ASN A 151 -5.61 1.44 -33.69
N ASP A 152 -4.74 1.89 -32.80
CA ASP A 152 -3.52 1.18 -32.42
C ASP A 152 -3.87 -0.18 -31.82
N ARG A 153 -3.19 -1.26 -32.31
CA ARG A 153 -3.52 -2.65 -31.98
C ARG A 153 -2.68 -3.23 -30.84
N ASP A 154 -1.61 -2.56 -30.50
CA ASP A 154 -0.65 -3.06 -29.51
C ASP A 154 -0.22 -1.93 -28.59
N LEU A 155 -1.20 -1.41 -27.84
CA LEU A 155 -0.94 -0.43 -26.80
C LEU A 155 -0.34 -1.13 -25.56
N ALA A 156 0.57 -0.47 -24.88
CA ALA A 156 1.01 -0.88 -23.55
C ALA A 156 0.00 -0.41 -22.51
N LEU A 157 -0.61 -1.35 -21.79
CA LEU A 157 -1.38 -1.07 -20.59
C LEU A 157 -0.56 -1.58 -19.40
N VAL A 158 -0.13 -0.64 -18.56
CA VAL A 158 0.85 -0.91 -17.51
C VAL A 158 0.36 -0.37 -16.17
N VAL A 159 0.65 -1.09 -15.09
CA VAL A 159 0.51 -0.61 -13.71
C VAL A 159 1.86 -0.72 -13.03
N THR A 160 2.43 0.42 -12.63
CA THR A 160 3.66 0.45 -11.81
C THR A 160 3.29 0.71 -10.36
N VAL A 161 3.88 -0.05 -9.46
CA VAL A 161 3.70 0.07 -8.01
C VAL A 161 4.97 0.63 -7.39
N TYR A 162 4.84 1.73 -6.69
CA TYR A 162 5.92 2.39 -5.96
C TYR A 162 5.72 2.21 -4.46
N ARG A 163 6.81 2.05 -3.73
CA ARG A 163 6.84 2.23 -2.29
C ARG A 163 6.78 3.72 -1.95
N GLU A 164 6.46 4.06 -0.70
CA GLU A 164 6.42 5.46 -0.23
C GLU A 164 7.77 6.18 -0.34
N ASP A 165 8.90 5.45 -0.33
CA ASP A 165 10.24 6.01 -0.57
C ASP A 165 10.57 6.26 -2.05
N GLY A 166 9.61 6.00 -2.96
CA GLY A 166 9.74 6.20 -4.40
C GLY A 166 10.40 5.05 -5.14
N VAL A 167 10.77 3.97 -4.46
CA VAL A 167 11.33 2.77 -5.10
C VAL A 167 10.24 2.00 -5.83
N VAL A 168 10.51 1.60 -7.07
CA VAL A 168 9.62 0.71 -7.83
C VAL A 168 9.61 -0.67 -7.19
N ALA A 169 8.47 -1.07 -6.67
CA ALA A 169 8.27 -2.38 -6.06
C ALA A 169 7.90 -3.45 -7.09
N ALA A 170 7.09 -3.07 -8.09
CA ALA A 170 6.68 -3.97 -9.19
C ALA A 170 6.18 -3.16 -10.39
N THR A 171 6.22 -3.77 -11.57
CA THR A 171 5.61 -3.26 -12.79
C THR A 171 4.91 -4.41 -13.51
N PHE A 172 3.70 -4.18 -13.96
CA PHE A 172 2.86 -5.17 -14.63
C PHE A 172 2.45 -4.61 -15.99
N ASP A 173 3.00 -5.16 -17.06
CA ASP A 173 2.62 -4.87 -18.45
C ASP A 173 1.69 -5.98 -18.96
N ALA A 174 0.52 -5.62 -19.47
CA ALA A 174 -0.45 -6.58 -20.00
C ALA A 174 0.15 -7.47 -21.10
N ARG A 175 1.04 -6.92 -21.91
CA ARG A 175 1.71 -7.65 -23.00
C ARG A 175 2.64 -8.75 -22.49
N GLU A 176 3.31 -8.53 -21.36
CA GLU A 176 4.16 -9.56 -20.71
C GLU A 176 3.33 -10.75 -20.21
N SER A 177 2.04 -10.51 -19.95
CA SER A 177 1.06 -11.53 -19.61
C SER A 177 0.39 -12.16 -20.84
N GLY A 178 0.81 -11.79 -22.06
CA GLY A 178 0.23 -12.28 -23.31
C GLY A 178 -1.12 -11.66 -23.66
N VAL A 179 -1.48 -10.55 -23.01
CA VAL A 179 -2.74 -9.83 -23.25
C VAL A 179 -2.48 -8.63 -24.18
N SER A 180 -3.14 -8.64 -25.35
CA SER A 180 -3.12 -7.50 -26.26
C SER A 180 -4.14 -6.45 -25.83
N PHE A 181 -3.71 -5.18 -25.78
CA PHE A 181 -4.56 -4.05 -25.47
C PHE A 181 -4.67 -3.10 -26.66
N GLY A 182 -5.90 -2.87 -27.12
CA GLY A 182 -6.24 -2.07 -28.32
C GLY A 182 -6.72 -2.94 -29.48
N PRO A 183 -7.36 -2.34 -30.50
CA PRO A 183 -7.74 -0.94 -30.59
C PRO A 183 -8.84 -0.56 -29.56
N VAL A 184 -8.85 0.70 -29.13
CA VAL A 184 -9.87 1.22 -28.20
C VAL A 184 -10.96 1.94 -28.98
N ARG A 185 -12.22 1.57 -28.74
CA ARG A 185 -13.41 2.19 -29.36
C ARG A 185 -14.51 2.38 -28.32
N GLY A 186 -14.60 3.57 -27.75
CA GLY A 186 -15.52 3.87 -26.66
C GLY A 186 -14.98 3.49 -25.29
N THR A 187 -15.85 2.98 -24.44
CA THR A 187 -15.51 2.59 -23.05
C THR A 187 -15.10 1.13 -22.95
N GLY A 188 -14.19 0.83 -22.01
CA GLY A 188 -13.77 -0.53 -21.72
C GLY A 188 -13.31 -0.69 -20.28
N GLU A 189 -12.99 -1.93 -19.91
CA GLU A 189 -12.49 -2.29 -18.58
C GLU A 189 -11.35 -3.29 -18.73
N ALA A 190 -10.31 -3.12 -17.91
CA ALA A 190 -9.23 -4.07 -17.74
C ALA A 190 -9.05 -4.38 -16.26
N ILE A 191 -8.68 -5.61 -15.93
CA ILE A 191 -8.47 -6.05 -14.54
C ILE A 191 -7.10 -6.70 -14.43
N LEU A 192 -6.22 -6.10 -13.64
CA LEU A 192 -4.99 -6.73 -13.17
C LEU A 192 -5.31 -7.53 -11.91
N THR A 193 -5.01 -8.82 -11.89
CA THR A 193 -5.19 -9.70 -10.72
C THR A 193 -3.85 -10.12 -10.16
N LEU A 194 -3.65 -9.85 -8.89
CA LEU A 194 -2.49 -10.27 -8.09
C LEU A 194 -2.97 -11.35 -7.10
N ASP A 195 -2.58 -12.61 -7.33
CA ASP A 195 -3.05 -13.73 -6.53
C ASP A 195 -1.94 -14.80 -6.36
N PRO A 196 -1.25 -14.82 -5.21
CA PRO A 196 -1.38 -13.89 -4.09
C PRO A 196 -0.61 -12.57 -4.30
N LEU A 197 -1.00 -11.51 -3.58
CA LEU A 197 -0.23 -10.28 -3.46
C LEU A 197 1.03 -10.54 -2.63
N LEU A 198 2.21 -10.38 -3.21
CA LEU A 198 3.49 -10.68 -2.56
C LEU A 198 4.24 -9.44 -2.05
N LEU A 199 3.59 -8.28 -2.00
CA LEU A 199 4.18 -7.08 -1.41
C LEU A 199 4.29 -7.23 0.11
N GLY A 200 5.39 -6.74 0.67
CA GLY A 200 5.58 -6.64 2.10
C GLY A 200 4.70 -5.59 2.74
N GLN A 201 4.71 -5.53 4.07
CA GLN A 201 3.97 -4.49 4.80
C GLN A 201 4.52 -3.10 4.45
N GLY A 202 3.62 -2.14 4.19
CA GLY A 202 3.99 -0.76 3.87
C GLY A 202 2.91 -0.02 3.10
N ARG A 203 3.24 1.22 2.74
CA ARG A 203 2.43 2.07 1.86
C ARG A 203 2.96 2.00 0.45
N TYR A 204 2.06 1.85 -0.49
CA TYR A 204 2.37 1.77 -1.90
C TYR A 204 1.47 2.71 -2.69
N PHE A 205 1.98 3.15 -3.85
CA PHE A 205 1.27 4.04 -4.77
C PHE A 205 1.28 3.42 -6.16
N LEU A 206 0.11 3.36 -6.78
CA LEU A 206 -0.06 2.81 -8.11
C LEU A 206 -0.05 3.93 -9.14
N SER A 207 0.66 3.68 -10.23
CA SER A 207 0.70 4.50 -11.44
C SER A 207 0.20 3.66 -12.61
N PRO A 208 -1.09 3.71 -12.96
CA PRO A 208 -1.58 3.13 -14.20
C PRO A 208 -1.23 4.04 -15.38
N HIS A 209 -0.87 3.45 -16.52
CA HIS A 209 -0.55 4.19 -17.72
C HIS A 209 -0.78 3.41 -19.01
N ILE A 210 -1.00 4.15 -20.09
CA ILE A 210 -1.24 3.66 -21.45
C ILE A 210 -0.26 4.33 -22.40
N TYR A 211 0.46 3.52 -23.19
CA TYR A 211 1.44 3.99 -24.18
C TYR A 211 1.19 3.37 -25.56
N ARG A 212 1.63 4.09 -26.62
CA ARG A 212 1.68 3.56 -27.99
C ARG A 212 2.86 2.63 -28.24
N ASP A 213 3.97 2.83 -27.52
CA ASP A 213 5.23 2.10 -27.72
C ASP A 213 5.71 1.41 -26.44
N ARG A 214 6.82 0.72 -26.52
CA ARG A 214 7.41 -0.02 -25.38
C ARG A 214 7.88 0.92 -24.29
N PHE A 215 7.59 0.55 -23.06
CA PHE A 215 8.03 1.21 -21.85
C PHE A 215 9.54 1.57 -21.87
N GLY A 216 9.86 2.84 -21.63
CA GLY A 216 11.24 3.34 -21.44
C GLY A 216 11.85 4.07 -22.63
N LEU A 217 11.22 4.06 -23.80
CA LEU A 217 11.65 4.82 -24.98
C LEU A 217 10.56 5.79 -25.49
N ALA A 218 9.42 5.85 -24.83
CA ALA A 218 8.28 6.64 -25.26
C ALA A 218 8.61 8.14 -25.30
N ARG A 219 8.31 8.75 -26.43
CA ARG A 219 8.23 10.22 -26.55
C ARG A 219 7.01 10.71 -25.78
N SER A 220 6.96 11.97 -25.43
CA SER A 220 5.80 12.55 -24.75
C SER A 220 4.47 12.29 -25.48
N ASP A 221 4.52 12.26 -26.82
CA ASP A 221 3.36 12.04 -27.70
C ASP A 221 2.88 10.58 -27.76
N ASP A 222 3.70 9.63 -27.28
CA ASP A 222 3.37 8.21 -27.23
C ASP A 222 2.57 7.86 -25.95
N VAL A 223 2.56 8.73 -24.96
CA VAL A 223 1.80 8.55 -23.72
C VAL A 223 0.36 8.98 -23.96
N LEU A 224 -0.58 8.06 -23.84
CA LEU A 224 -2.00 8.35 -23.99
C LEU A 224 -2.61 8.84 -22.67
N ASP A 225 -2.27 8.18 -21.57
CA ASP A 225 -2.68 8.58 -20.23
C ASP A 225 -1.71 8.01 -19.18
N PHE A 226 -1.29 8.83 -18.24
CA PHE A 226 -0.40 8.44 -17.16
C PHE A 226 -0.86 9.11 -15.86
N HIS A 227 -1.11 8.31 -14.83
CA HIS A 227 -1.41 8.79 -13.49
C HIS A 227 -0.22 8.50 -12.57
N ASP A 228 0.61 9.50 -12.27
CA ASP A 228 1.81 9.29 -11.45
C ASP A 228 1.46 9.15 -9.97
N ARG A 229 1.69 7.97 -9.41
CA ARG A 229 1.53 7.64 -7.99
C ARG A 229 0.20 8.13 -7.38
N ALA A 230 -0.86 7.99 -8.15
CA ALA A 230 -2.15 8.60 -7.86
C ALA A 230 -3.01 7.80 -6.87
N TYR A 231 -2.79 6.48 -6.75
CA TYR A 231 -3.67 5.60 -5.99
C TYR A 231 -2.89 4.89 -4.90
N GLU A 232 -3.27 5.18 -3.65
CA GLU A 232 -2.63 4.62 -2.47
C GLU A 232 -3.24 3.26 -2.10
N VAL A 233 -2.38 2.33 -1.71
CA VAL A 233 -2.75 1.08 -1.06
C VAL A 233 -1.83 0.81 0.12
N VAL A 234 -2.44 0.45 1.25
CA VAL A 234 -1.73 0.05 2.46
C VAL A 234 -1.74 -1.47 2.54
N VAL A 235 -0.56 -2.06 2.52
CA VAL A 235 -0.40 -3.50 2.71
C VAL A 235 -0.05 -3.77 4.16
N THR A 236 -0.80 -4.64 4.81
CA THR A 236 -0.57 -5.03 6.21
C THR A 236 -0.24 -6.52 6.29
N ARG A 237 0.50 -6.90 7.35
CA ARG A 237 0.79 -8.30 7.65
C ARG A 237 0.74 -8.54 9.15
N PRO A 238 -0.36 -9.05 9.68
CA PRO A 238 -0.49 -9.33 11.10
C PRO A 238 0.59 -10.30 11.61
N GLY A 239 1.14 -10.01 12.79
CA GLY A 239 2.07 -10.90 13.48
C GLY A 239 3.53 -10.83 13.03
N ARG A 240 3.92 -9.92 12.13
CA ARG A 240 5.32 -9.64 11.81
C ARG A 240 5.76 -8.27 12.29
N THR A 241 7.01 -8.20 12.77
CA THR A 241 7.60 -7.00 13.38
C THR A 241 8.68 -6.34 12.52
N TYR A 242 8.99 -6.90 11.36
CA TYR A 242 9.99 -6.36 10.44
C TYR A 242 9.37 -6.06 9.09
N GLU A 243 9.80 -4.97 8.50
CA GLU A 243 9.40 -4.55 7.17
C GLU A 243 10.24 -5.25 6.11
N VAL A 244 9.57 -5.76 5.09
CA VAL A 244 10.20 -6.34 3.90
C VAL A 244 9.51 -5.81 2.66
N ALA A 245 10.26 -5.64 1.58
CA ALA A 245 9.70 -5.16 0.32
C ALA A 245 8.81 -6.21 -0.37
N MET A 246 9.12 -7.49 -0.17
CA MET A 246 8.43 -8.61 -0.84
C MET A 246 8.37 -9.82 0.09
N GLU A 247 7.26 -10.55 0.01
CA GLU A 247 7.03 -11.84 0.69
C GLU A 247 7.19 -12.99 -0.30
N HIS A 248 8.37 -13.60 -0.32
CA HIS A 248 8.60 -14.74 -1.19
C HIS A 248 8.21 -16.05 -0.49
N PRO A 249 7.40 -16.94 -1.11
CA PRO A 249 7.14 -18.27 -0.58
C PRO A 249 8.43 -19.06 -0.45
N ALA A 250 8.68 -19.60 0.74
CA ALA A 250 9.85 -20.45 1.00
C ALA A 250 9.46 -21.71 1.75
N ARG A 251 10.17 -22.82 1.47
CA ARG A 251 10.03 -24.09 2.19
C ARG A 251 11.37 -24.46 2.79
N TRP A 252 11.35 -24.90 4.05
CA TRP A 252 12.52 -25.41 4.74
C TRP A 252 12.40 -26.92 4.92
N SER A 253 13.50 -27.61 4.73
CA SER A 253 13.67 -29.02 5.07
C SER A 253 14.89 -29.13 6.00
N ILE A 254 14.70 -29.66 7.21
CA ILE A 254 15.76 -29.87 8.17
C ILE A 254 15.87 -31.37 8.39
N SER A 255 17.04 -31.93 8.06
CA SER A 255 17.37 -33.32 8.41
C SER A 255 18.15 -33.32 9.74
N PRO A 256 17.86 -34.23 10.68
CA PRO A 256 18.55 -34.33 11.97
C PRO A 256 20.01 -34.77 11.80
#